data_239ea9bc8b6f280296c9022fe4965adb
#
_entry.id   239ea9bc8b6f280296c9022fe4965adb
#
_cell.length_a   1.000
_cell.length_b   1.000
_cell.length_c   1.000
_cell.angle_alpha   90.00
_cell.angle_beta   90.00
_cell.angle_gamma   90.00
#
_symmetry.space_group_name_H-M   'P 1'
#
loop_
_entity.id
_entity.type
_entity.pdbx_description
1 polymer ?
#
loop_
_entity_poly.entity_id
_entity_poly.type
_entity_poly.pdbx_seq_one_letter_code
_entity_poly.pdbx_strand_id
1 'polypeptide(L)'
;MIVSKAGLGDRVHFMGTTTDVPSVLVTADIFAFPSAYEGFGLSLGEAMSMGLPAIGYKSCSAVNELIIDGETGILCDDGVTPLTEALERLMQDQNLRVTMGQAGRDRMKQFSPESIWRQWENLLEQVSNR
;
A
#
# COMPACT_ATOMS: atom_id res chain seq x y z
N MET A 1 -0.74 -27.30 -2.59
CA MET A 1 -0.85 -25.83 -2.48
C MET A 1 -2.33 -25.46 -2.32
N ILE A 2 -2.68 -24.46 -1.52
CA ILE A 2 -4.08 -24.09 -1.23
C ILE A 2 -4.84 -23.71 -2.51
N VAL A 3 -4.21 -22.91 -3.39
CA VAL A 3 -4.81 -22.44 -4.66
C VAL A 3 -5.26 -23.60 -5.55
N SER A 4 -4.44 -24.63 -5.70
CA SER A 4 -4.81 -25.81 -6.51
C SER A 4 -5.95 -26.60 -5.90
N LYS A 5 -5.99 -26.71 -4.55
CA LYS A 5 -7.07 -27.40 -3.84
C LYS A 5 -8.40 -26.63 -3.93
N ALA A 6 -8.33 -25.31 -4.06
CA ALA A 6 -9.49 -24.44 -4.21
C ALA A 6 -9.97 -24.29 -5.68
N GLY A 7 -9.29 -24.92 -6.64
CA GLY A 7 -9.63 -24.80 -8.07
C GLY A 7 -9.38 -23.40 -8.67
N LEU A 8 -8.47 -22.62 -8.06
CA LEU A 8 -8.20 -21.22 -8.44
C LEU A 8 -6.92 -21.05 -9.28
N GLY A 9 -6.36 -22.14 -9.83
CA GLY A 9 -5.10 -22.11 -10.57
C GLY A 9 -5.06 -21.12 -11.74
N ASP A 10 -6.18 -20.97 -12.45
CA ASP A 10 -6.29 -20.04 -13.58
C ASP A 10 -6.53 -18.58 -13.18
N ARG A 11 -6.75 -18.31 -11.90
CA ARG A 11 -7.08 -16.99 -11.37
C ARG A 11 -6.02 -16.40 -10.44
N VAL A 12 -5.11 -17.23 -9.95
CA VAL A 12 -4.03 -16.84 -9.04
C VAL A 12 -2.68 -17.16 -9.68
N HIS A 13 -1.90 -16.12 -9.92
CA HIS A 13 -0.60 -16.22 -10.56
C HIS A 13 0.51 -15.83 -9.56
N PHE A 14 1.44 -16.76 -9.34
CA PHE A 14 2.64 -16.50 -8.54
C PHE A 14 3.74 -15.97 -9.47
N MET A 15 3.93 -14.66 -9.46
CA MET A 15 4.84 -13.97 -10.39
C MET A 15 6.32 -14.18 -10.07
N GLY A 16 6.64 -14.68 -8.88
CA GLY A 16 8.03 -14.83 -8.44
C GLY A 16 8.71 -13.48 -8.19
N THR A 17 10.03 -13.45 -8.40
CA THR A 17 10.84 -12.23 -8.23
C THR A 17 10.84 -11.41 -9.51
N THR A 18 10.70 -10.10 -9.40
CA THR A 18 10.85 -9.14 -10.49
C THR A 18 11.88 -8.08 -10.15
N THR A 19 12.58 -7.58 -11.16
CA THR A 19 13.45 -6.40 -11.07
C THR A 19 12.75 -5.12 -11.53
N ASP A 20 11.50 -5.24 -12.03
CA ASP A 20 10.70 -4.13 -12.52
C ASP A 20 9.33 -4.12 -11.83
N VAL A 21 9.33 -3.70 -10.57
CA VAL A 21 8.12 -3.56 -9.75
C VAL A 21 7.12 -2.57 -10.34
N PRO A 22 7.52 -1.37 -10.85
CA PRO A 22 6.59 -0.42 -11.44
C PRO A 22 5.77 -1.01 -12.59
N SER A 23 6.37 -1.78 -13.48
CA SER A 23 5.65 -2.41 -14.61
C SER A 23 4.60 -3.43 -14.14
N VAL A 24 4.80 -4.07 -13.01
CA VAL A 24 3.79 -4.95 -12.41
C VAL A 24 2.66 -4.12 -11.79
N LEU A 25 3.00 -3.09 -10.99
CA LEU A 25 2.03 -2.28 -10.28
C LEU A 25 1.11 -1.51 -11.23
N VAL A 26 1.62 -1.01 -12.36
CA VAL A 26 0.82 -0.24 -13.34
C VAL A 26 -0.33 -1.06 -13.94
N THR A 27 -0.26 -2.38 -13.90
CA THR A 27 -1.32 -3.27 -14.41
C THR A 27 -2.34 -3.68 -13.34
N ALA A 28 -2.14 -3.26 -12.09
CA ALA A 28 -3.00 -3.62 -10.99
C ALA A 28 -4.09 -2.56 -10.74
N ASP A 29 -5.19 -2.97 -10.14
CA ASP A 29 -6.31 -2.11 -9.73
C ASP A 29 -6.36 -1.88 -8.22
N ILE A 30 -5.84 -2.83 -7.43
CA ILE A 30 -5.87 -2.84 -5.97
C ILE A 30 -4.56 -3.44 -5.46
N PHE A 31 -3.99 -2.88 -4.41
CA PHE A 31 -2.87 -3.44 -3.70
C PHE A 31 -3.29 -3.95 -2.32
N ALA A 32 -3.34 -5.28 -2.15
CA ALA A 32 -3.62 -5.91 -0.87
C ALA A 32 -2.33 -6.26 -0.14
N PHE A 33 -2.17 -5.71 1.07
CA PHE A 33 -0.97 -5.85 1.89
C PHE A 33 -1.30 -6.37 3.30
N PRO A 34 -1.70 -7.66 3.44
CA PRO A 34 -2.08 -8.25 4.71
C PRO A 34 -0.85 -8.63 5.54
N SER A 35 0.00 -7.67 5.83
CA SER A 35 1.20 -7.87 6.63
C SER A 35 0.90 -7.62 8.11
N ALA A 36 1.35 -8.53 8.96
CA ALA A 36 1.22 -8.40 10.42
C ALA A 36 2.37 -7.59 11.04
N TYR A 37 3.49 -7.47 10.33
CA TYR A 37 4.67 -6.75 10.82
C TYR A 37 5.48 -6.16 9.66
N GLU A 38 5.75 -4.87 9.73
CA GLU A 38 6.58 -4.13 8.77
C GLU A 38 7.38 -3.05 9.49
N GLY A 39 8.59 -2.76 8.97
CA GLY A 39 9.37 -1.62 9.41
C GLY A 39 8.84 -0.31 8.85
N PHE A 40 8.65 -0.23 7.52
CA PHE A 40 8.07 0.91 6.82
C PHE A 40 6.99 0.48 5.81
N GLY A 41 7.14 -0.69 5.18
CA GLY A 41 6.25 -1.15 4.12
C GLY A 41 6.58 -0.54 2.76
N LEU A 42 7.83 -0.69 2.29
CA LEU A 42 8.30 -0.10 1.02
C LEU A 42 7.38 -0.45 -0.15
N SER A 43 7.00 -1.71 -0.30
CA SER A 43 6.12 -2.14 -1.39
C SER A 43 4.72 -1.52 -1.32
N LEU A 44 4.21 -1.26 -0.12
CA LEU A 44 2.98 -0.51 0.09
C LEU A 44 3.15 0.95 -0.36
N GLY A 45 4.25 1.60 0.04
CA GLY A 45 4.57 2.96 -0.39
C GLY A 45 4.74 3.09 -1.90
N GLU A 46 5.40 2.12 -2.54
CA GLU A 46 5.54 2.05 -3.99
C GLU A 46 4.17 1.94 -4.69
N ALA A 47 3.32 1.03 -4.23
CA ALA A 47 1.97 0.86 -4.79
C ALA A 47 1.11 2.12 -4.63
N MET A 48 1.12 2.74 -3.45
CA MET A 48 0.40 4.00 -3.21
C MET A 48 0.96 5.14 -4.07
N SER A 49 2.28 5.21 -4.27
CA SER A 49 2.92 6.21 -5.15
C SER A 49 2.49 6.05 -6.62
N MET A 50 2.17 4.82 -7.04
CA MET A 50 1.62 4.53 -8.37
C MET A 50 0.12 4.83 -8.48
N GLY A 51 -0.53 5.24 -7.39
CA GLY A 51 -1.94 5.56 -7.34
C GLY A 51 -2.86 4.35 -7.17
N LEU A 52 -2.35 3.25 -6.64
CA LEU A 52 -3.17 2.10 -6.28
C LEU A 52 -3.85 2.31 -4.92
N PRO A 53 -5.16 2.10 -4.82
CA PRO A 53 -5.81 2.01 -3.53
C PRO A 53 -5.27 0.79 -2.78
N ALA A 54 -4.91 0.98 -1.52
CA ALA A 54 -4.29 -0.05 -0.71
C ALA A 54 -5.24 -0.60 0.35
N ILE A 55 -5.07 -1.87 0.68
CA ILE A 55 -5.71 -2.52 1.82
C ILE A 55 -4.63 -3.06 2.74
N GLY A 56 -4.75 -2.82 4.03
CA GLY A 56 -3.82 -3.33 5.03
C GLY A 56 -4.46 -3.61 6.38
N TYR A 57 -3.71 -4.26 7.27
CA TYR A 57 -4.19 -4.56 8.61
C TYR A 57 -3.95 -3.39 9.57
N LYS A 58 -4.97 -3.05 10.37
CA LYS A 58 -4.90 -2.02 11.43
C LYS A 58 -3.85 -2.34 12.49
N SER A 59 -3.59 -3.61 12.74
CA SER A 59 -2.64 -4.08 13.76
C SER A 59 -1.19 -3.77 13.40
N CYS A 60 -0.87 -3.60 12.13
CA CYS A 60 0.49 -3.31 11.67
C CYS A 60 0.77 -1.80 11.71
N SER A 61 1.63 -1.36 12.62
CA SER A 61 1.92 0.06 12.86
C SER A 61 2.43 0.79 11.62
N ALA A 62 3.36 0.20 10.87
CA ALA A 62 3.87 0.82 9.64
C ALA A 62 2.79 0.97 8.57
N VAL A 63 1.87 0.02 8.46
CA VAL A 63 0.77 0.05 7.50
C VAL A 63 -0.23 1.16 7.84
N ASN A 64 -0.60 1.29 9.13
CA ASN A 64 -1.54 2.32 9.55
C ASN A 64 -0.93 3.74 9.65
N GLU A 65 0.38 3.86 9.53
CA GLU A 65 1.04 5.15 9.31
C GLU A 65 0.97 5.60 7.84
N LEU A 66 0.99 4.67 6.89
CA LEU A 66 0.92 4.97 5.46
C LEU A 66 -0.53 5.12 4.98
N ILE A 67 -1.41 4.19 5.35
CA ILE A 67 -2.82 4.23 4.96
C ILE A 67 -3.64 5.07 5.94
N ILE A 68 -4.37 6.05 5.43
CA ILE A 68 -5.45 6.72 6.16
C ILE A 68 -6.75 6.01 5.79
N ASP A 69 -7.36 5.34 6.78
CA ASP A 69 -8.56 4.55 6.56
C ASP A 69 -9.72 5.37 5.99
N GLY A 70 -10.31 4.86 4.92
CA GLY A 70 -11.41 5.52 4.21
C GLY A 70 -10.99 6.66 3.29
N GLU A 71 -9.73 7.11 3.32
CA GLU A 71 -9.22 8.22 2.50
C GLU A 71 -8.22 7.73 1.45
N THR A 72 -7.12 7.10 1.87
CA THR A 72 -6.05 6.64 0.95
C THR A 72 -6.06 5.13 0.73
N GLY A 73 -6.97 4.43 1.37
CA GLY A 73 -7.12 2.98 1.32
C GLY A 73 -8.07 2.48 2.41
N ILE A 74 -8.04 1.20 2.67
CA ILE A 74 -8.85 0.55 3.70
C ILE A 74 -7.94 -0.13 4.72
N LEU A 75 -8.13 0.19 6.00
CA LEU A 75 -7.56 -0.55 7.12
C LEU A 75 -8.61 -1.51 7.66
N CYS A 76 -8.36 -2.81 7.55
CA CYS A 76 -9.26 -3.84 8.08
C CYS A 76 -8.65 -4.54 9.31
N ASP A 77 -9.49 -5.25 10.05
CA ASP A 77 -9.03 -6.15 11.10
C ASP A 77 -8.30 -7.36 10.50
N ASP A 78 -7.46 -8.00 11.29
CA ASP A 78 -6.70 -9.16 10.84
C ASP A 78 -7.63 -10.33 10.52
N GLY A 79 -7.34 -11.03 9.44
CA GLY A 79 -8.04 -12.24 9.08
C GLY A 79 -8.64 -12.25 7.68
N VAL A 80 -9.15 -13.42 7.31
CA VAL A 80 -9.67 -13.65 5.95
C VAL A 80 -10.95 -12.85 5.69
N THR A 81 -11.90 -12.89 6.60
CA THR A 81 -13.20 -12.23 6.40
C THR A 81 -13.07 -10.71 6.27
N PRO A 82 -12.41 -9.97 7.18
CA PRO A 82 -12.26 -8.53 7.04
C PRO A 82 -11.48 -8.14 5.77
N LEU A 83 -10.47 -8.91 5.39
CA LEU A 83 -9.71 -8.68 4.16
C LEU A 83 -10.59 -8.89 2.93
N THR A 84 -11.42 -9.93 2.92
CA THR A 84 -12.36 -10.21 1.82
C THR A 84 -13.36 -9.08 1.64
N GLU A 85 -13.96 -8.62 2.73
CA GLU A 85 -14.94 -7.50 2.70
C GLU A 85 -14.31 -6.21 2.17
N ALA A 86 -13.07 -5.91 2.59
CA ALA A 86 -12.33 -4.76 2.09
C ALA A 86 -12.02 -4.87 0.59
N LEU A 87 -11.61 -6.05 0.13
CA LEU A 87 -11.37 -6.35 -1.29
C LEU A 87 -12.66 -6.19 -2.11
N GLU A 88 -13.76 -6.81 -1.68
CA GLU A 88 -15.05 -6.73 -2.36
C GLU A 88 -15.52 -5.29 -2.51
N ARG A 89 -15.38 -4.47 -1.46
CA ARG A 89 -15.73 -3.06 -1.50
C ARG A 89 -14.97 -2.30 -2.59
N LEU A 90 -13.67 -2.49 -2.69
CA LEU A 90 -12.87 -1.85 -3.75
C LEU A 90 -13.12 -2.45 -5.13
N MET A 91 -13.38 -3.74 -5.23
CA MET A 91 -13.70 -4.39 -6.52
C MET A 91 -15.02 -3.88 -7.12
N GLN A 92 -16.01 -3.59 -6.28
CA GLN A 92 -17.33 -3.15 -6.70
C GLN A 92 -17.41 -1.66 -7.04
N ASP A 93 -16.50 -0.82 -6.53
CA ASP A 93 -16.57 0.63 -6.68
C ASP A 93 -15.31 1.20 -7.34
N GLN A 94 -15.38 1.42 -8.66
CA GLN A 94 -14.30 2.02 -9.43
C GLN A 94 -14.00 3.46 -9.00
N ASN A 95 -15.03 4.25 -8.69
CA ASN A 95 -14.84 5.64 -8.29
C ASN A 95 -14.09 5.71 -6.96
N LEU A 96 -14.43 4.81 -6.03
CA LEU A 96 -13.71 4.70 -4.76
C LEU A 96 -12.24 4.33 -4.98
N ARG A 97 -11.94 3.38 -5.88
CA ARG A 97 -10.56 3.03 -6.22
C ARG A 97 -9.77 4.23 -6.74
N VAL A 98 -10.34 4.97 -7.68
CA VAL A 98 -9.70 6.15 -8.29
C VAL A 98 -9.47 7.23 -7.24
N THR A 99 -10.46 7.52 -6.40
CA THR A 99 -10.38 8.56 -5.37
C THR A 99 -9.31 8.20 -4.32
N MET A 100 -9.36 6.99 -3.79
CA MET A 100 -8.38 6.52 -2.79
C MET A 100 -6.97 6.42 -3.38
N GLY A 101 -6.85 5.94 -4.61
CA GLY A 101 -5.56 5.85 -5.28
C GLY A 101 -4.91 7.22 -5.49
N GLN A 102 -5.68 8.22 -5.91
CA GLN A 102 -5.17 9.58 -6.06
C GLN A 102 -4.78 10.20 -4.72
N ALA A 103 -5.60 10.04 -3.68
CA ALA A 103 -5.28 10.51 -2.34
C ALA A 103 -4.02 9.83 -1.78
N GLY A 104 -3.87 8.52 -1.99
CA GLY A 104 -2.67 7.77 -1.63
C GLY A 104 -1.42 8.28 -2.34
N ARG A 105 -1.51 8.54 -3.64
CA ARG A 105 -0.41 9.12 -4.42
C ARG A 105 0.01 10.49 -3.89
N ASP A 106 -0.95 11.34 -3.57
CA ASP A 106 -0.66 12.68 -3.03
C ASP A 106 -0.02 12.59 -1.65
N ARG A 107 -0.50 11.66 -0.80
CA ARG A 107 0.09 11.40 0.50
C ARG A 107 1.55 10.96 0.40
N MET A 108 1.90 10.11 -0.56
CA MET A 108 3.27 9.61 -0.72
C MET A 108 4.28 10.70 -1.10
N LYS A 109 3.87 11.85 -1.59
CA LYS A 109 4.76 12.99 -1.87
C LYS A 109 5.55 13.47 -0.66
N GLN A 110 5.01 13.31 0.56
CA GLN A 110 5.74 13.65 1.79
C GLN A 110 6.98 12.78 2.03
N PHE A 111 7.02 11.59 1.42
CA PHE A 111 8.15 10.66 1.48
C PHE A 111 9.05 10.72 0.25
N SER A 112 8.86 11.73 -0.63
CA SER A 112 9.75 11.92 -1.77
C SER A 112 11.18 12.22 -1.32
N PRO A 113 12.20 11.86 -2.14
CA PRO A 113 13.59 12.17 -1.82
C PRO A 113 13.80 13.64 -1.46
N GLU A 114 13.19 14.56 -2.20
CA GLU A 114 13.30 16.01 -1.96
C GLU A 114 12.73 16.41 -0.60
N SER A 115 11.58 15.84 -0.23
CA SER A 115 10.94 16.11 1.06
C SER A 115 11.78 15.57 2.22
N ILE A 116 12.29 14.37 2.09
CA ILE A 116 13.13 13.72 3.12
C ILE A 116 14.48 14.43 3.24
N TRP A 117 15.15 14.77 2.13
CA TRP A 117 16.39 15.53 2.16
C TRP A 117 16.24 16.87 2.89
N ARG A 118 15.18 17.62 2.61
CA ARG A 118 14.90 18.89 3.28
C ARG A 118 14.73 18.73 4.79
N GLN A 119 14.09 17.64 5.23
CA GLN A 119 13.94 17.36 6.65
C GLN A 119 15.30 17.06 7.30
N TRP A 120 16.16 16.31 6.64
CA TRP A 120 17.51 16.06 7.11
C TRP A 120 18.38 17.32 7.18
N GLU A 121 18.36 18.15 6.15
CA GLU A 121 19.07 19.43 6.13
C GLU A 121 18.65 20.32 7.31
N ASN A 122 17.36 20.50 7.51
CA ASN A 122 16.82 21.28 8.62
C ASN A 122 17.26 20.72 9.99
N LEU A 123 17.24 19.41 10.16
CA LEU A 123 17.67 18.77 11.40
C LEU A 123 19.16 19.00 11.65
N LEU A 124 20.01 18.82 10.64
CA LEU A 124 21.45 19.01 10.74
C LEU A 124 21.81 20.47 11.07
N GLU A 125 21.14 21.44 10.45
CA GLU A 125 21.31 22.87 10.77
C GLU A 125 20.93 23.18 12.22
N GLN A 126 19.81 22.64 12.72
CA GLN A 126 19.41 22.84 14.11
C GLN A 126 20.41 22.26 15.13
N VAL A 127 21.03 21.13 14.81
CA VAL A 127 22.03 20.51 15.68
C VAL A 127 23.37 21.24 15.59
N SER A 128 23.76 21.70 14.40
CA SER A 128 25.01 22.42 14.16
C SER A 128 25.06 23.80 14.81
N ASN A 129 23.90 24.44 15.02
CA ASN A 129 23.78 25.77 15.61
C ASN A 129 23.59 25.76 17.15
N ARG A 130 23.76 24.60 17.79
CA ARG A 130 23.78 24.42 19.24
C ARG A 130 25.20 24.43 19.80
#